data_8c32f9776d92e68e50caf30c60365f32
#
_entry.id   8c32f9776d92e68e50caf30c60365f32
#
_cell.length_a   1.000
_cell.length_b   1.000
_cell.length_c   1.000
_cell.angle_alpha   90.00
_cell.angle_beta   90.00
_cell.angle_gamma   90.00
#
_symmetry.space_group_name_H-M   'P 1'
#
loop_
_entity.id
_entity.type
_entity.pdbx_description
1 polymer ?
#
loop_
_entity_poly.entity_id
_entity_poly.type
_entity_poly.pdbx_seq_one_letter_code
_entity_poly.pdbx_strand_id
1 'polypeptide(L)'
;TKTIMSTTLYWCDDCKVPVFEPVCPRCGAEAKYISTDVRPVFPEERLLLALIQNKENPHCYDTVSVWYGGGAYIIDGKKEKISITEINKWPLEKIKSIKESYDGLIDNIDSSYFEENIAVFVEANRDRYNYIAEEAMRFVLSYKEQYAIEDMMVSFSGGKDSTVTSHIVNTALGTNQVLHVFG
;
A
#
# COMPACT_ATOMS: atom_id res chain seq x y z
N THR A 1 -17.01 -2.03 -24.02
CA THR A 1 -15.59 -2.18 -23.61
C THR A 1 -15.33 -1.12 -22.57
N LYS A 2 -15.36 -1.47 -21.26
CA LYS A 2 -14.95 -0.55 -20.19
C LYS A 2 -13.46 -0.25 -20.41
N THR A 3 -13.14 0.97 -20.75
CA THR A 3 -11.76 1.46 -20.73
C THR A 3 -11.28 1.35 -19.29
N ILE A 4 -10.35 0.44 -19.02
CA ILE A 4 -9.65 0.42 -17.74
C ILE A 4 -8.86 1.73 -17.70
N MET A 5 -9.35 2.71 -16.94
CA MET A 5 -8.60 3.93 -16.70
C MET A 5 -7.33 3.52 -15.96
N SER A 6 -6.18 3.69 -16.61
CA SER A 6 -4.89 3.47 -15.94
C SER A 6 -4.82 4.42 -14.74
N THR A 7 -4.61 3.88 -13.57
CA THR A 7 -4.40 4.68 -12.37
C THR A 7 -3.13 5.49 -12.56
N THR A 8 -3.19 6.80 -12.33
CA THR A 8 -2.02 7.67 -12.37
C THR A 8 -1.81 8.23 -10.98
N LEU A 9 -0.58 8.16 -10.49
CA LEU A 9 -0.21 8.66 -9.17
C LEU A 9 0.84 9.75 -9.31
N TYR A 10 0.73 10.73 -8.44
CA TYR A 10 1.60 11.89 -8.35
C TYR A 10 2.20 11.96 -6.94
N TRP A 11 3.34 12.56 -6.83
CA TRP A 11 4.02 12.80 -5.57
C TRP A 11 3.79 14.25 -5.11
N CYS A 12 3.25 14.41 -3.91
CA CYS A 12 3.14 15.70 -3.26
C CYS A 12 4.39 15.94 -2.39
N ASP A 13 5.21 16.92 -2.79
CA ASP A 13 6.44 17.25 -2.05
C ASP A 13 6.16 17.87 -0.67
N ASP A 14 5.02 18.54 -0.49
CA ASP A 14 4.66 19.18 0.79
C ASP A 14 4.11 18.18 1.80
N CYS A 15 3.23 17.26 1.34
CA CYS A 15 2.62 16.24 2.19
C CYS A 15 3.46 14.97 2.32
N LYS A 16 4.49 14.78 1.48
CA LYS A 16 5.36 13.59 1.45
C LYS A 16 4.59 12.28 1.22
N VAL A 17 3.56 12.33 0.39
CA VAL A 17 2.72 11.16 0.08
C VAL A 17 2.33 11.12 -1.40
N PRO A 18 2.04 9.91 -1.94
CA PRO A 18 1.39 9.78 -3.24
C PRO A 18 -0.04 10.30 -3.20
N VAL A 19 -0.49 10.93 -4.28
CA VAL A 19 -1.86 11.38 -4.49
C VAL A 19 -2.35 10.96 -5.87
N PHE A 20 -3.66 10.84 -6.05
CA PHE A 20 -4.26 10.43 -7.34
C PHE A 20 -4.58 11.61 -8.27
N GLU A 21 -4.35 12.83 -7.81
CA GLU A 21 -4.63 14.05 -8.57
C GLU A 21 -3.33 14.85 -8.82
N PRO A 22 -3.23 15.58 -9.95
CA PRO A 22 -2.05 16.39 -10.23
C PRO A 22 -1.90 17.62 -9.30
N VAL A 23 -2.97 17.95 -8.56
CA VAL A 23 -2.96 18.93 -7.46
C VAL A 23 -3.35 18.20 -6.20
N CYS A 24 -2.53 18.29 -5.18
CA CYS A 24 -2.76 17.59 -3.91
C CYS A 24 -4.08 18.04 -3.25
N PRO A 25 -5.06 17.16 -3.05
CA PRO A 25 -6.34 17.55 -2.46
C PRO A 25 -6.23 18.07 -1.02
N ARG A 26 -5.15 17.69 -0.30
CA ARG A 26 -4.92 18.09 1.09
C ARG A 26 -4.33 19.48 1.23
N CYS A 27 -3.27 19.81 0.46
CA CYS A 27 -2.53 21.06 0.63
C CYS A 27 -2.63 22.02 -0.55
N GLY A 28 -3.18 21.60 -1.70
CA GLY A 28 -3.31 22.42 -2.90
C GLY A 28 -2.03 22.57 -3.73
N ALA A 29 -0.93 21.93 -3.33
CA ALA A 29 0.33 21.99 -4.07
C ALA A 29 0.27 21.16 -5.36
N GLU A 30 1.00 21.59 -6.39
CA GLU A 30 1.23 20.79 -7.59
C GLU A 30 2.01 19.53 -7.25
N ALA A 31 1.50 18.40 -7.71
CA ALA A 31 2.12 17.09 -7.53
C ALA A 31 2.71 16.59 -8.85
N LYS A 32 3.85 15.89 -8.78
CA LYS A 32 4.59 15.41 -9.95
C LYS A 32 4.28 13.95 -10.20
N TYR A 33 4.08 13.56 -11.45
CA TYR A 33 3.90 12.16 -11.82
C TYR A 33 4.96 11.27 -11.19
N ILE A 34 4.53 10.16 -10.57
CA ILE A 34 5.44 9.23 -9.92
C ILE A 34 5.29 7.78 -10.41
N SER A 35 4.07 7.26 -10.56
CA SER A 35 3.82 5.86 -10.91
C SER A 35 2.38 5.63 -11.38
N THR A 36 2.09 4.40 -11.81
CA THR A 36 0.73 3.92 -12.07
C THR A 36 0.22 2.95 -11.00
N ASP A 37 1.09 2.54 -10.09
CA ASP A 37 0.81 1.70 -8.94
C ASP A 37 1.67 2.17 -7.77
N VAL A 38 1.17 1.98 -6.57
CA VAL A 38 1.93 2.29 -5.36
C VAL A 38 1.44 1.44 -4.19
N ARG A 39 2.37 1.06 -3.32
CA ARG A 39 2.09 0.50 -2.01
C ARG A 39 2.97 1.16 -0.95
N PRO A 40 2.54 1.23 0.31
CA PRO A 40 3.43 1.63 1.38
C PRO A 40 4.55 0.60 1.56
N VAL A 41 5.70 1.06 2.01
CA VAL A 41 6.80 0.21 2.47
C VAL A 41 6.77 0.19 3.99
N PHE A 42 6.51 -0.99 4.55
CA PHE A 42 6.38 -1.17 6.00
C PHE A 42 7.72 -0.97 6.73
N PRO A 43 7.71 -0.62 8.01
CA PRO A 43 8.92 -0.32 8.78
C PRO A 43 9.97 -1.44 8.71
N GLU A 44 9.55 -2.69 8.77
CA GLU A 44 10.42 -3.86 8.69
C GLU A 44 11.12 -3.95 7.31
N GLU A 45 10.39 -3.67 6.23
CA GLU A 45 10.96 -3.63 4.89
C GLU A 45 11.91 -2.44 4.71
N ARG A 46 11.64 -1.31 5.38
CA ARG A 46 12.54 -0.12 5.37
C ARG A 46 13.88 -0.42 6.03
N LEU A 47 13.87 -1.14 7.16
CA LEU A 47 15.07 -1.61 7.83
C LEU A 47 15.88 -2.53 6.89
N LEU A 48 15.22 -3.50 6.28
CA LEU A 48 15.87 -4.40 5.33
C LEU A 48 16.45 -3.66 4.12
N LEU A 49 15.72 -2.67 3.60
CA LEU A 49 16.18 -1.81 2.50
C LEU A 49 17.47 -1.07 2.87
N ALA A 50 17.52 -0.47 4.06
CA ALA A 50 18.71 0.24 4.54
C ALA A 50 19.93 -0.70 4.67
N LEU A 51 19.73 -1.92 5.19
CA LEU A 51 20.77 -2.93 5.30
C LEU A 51 21.27 -3.42 3.93
N ILE A 52 20.36 -3.65 2.98
CA ILE A 52 20.69 -4.03 1.60
C ILE A 52 21.53 -2.93 0.93
N GLN A 53 21.18 -1.68 1.16
CA GLN A 53 21.90 -0.51 0.63
C GLN A 53 23.20 -0.20 1.40
N ASN A 54 23.50 -0.96 2.44
CA ASN A 54 24.66 -0.75 3.32
C ASN A 54 24.70 0.68 3.89
N LYS A 55 23.55 1.19 4.35
CA LYS A 55 23.48 2.50 4.99
C LYS A 55 24.22 2.48 6.32
N GLU A 56 24.91 3.55 6.61
CA GLU A 56 25.66 3.72 7.88
C GLU A 56 24.71 3.67 9.10
N ASN A 57 23.52 4.29 8.98
CA ASN A 57 22.44 4.16 9.95
C ASN A 57 21.35 3.24 9.38
N PRO A 58 21.13 2.02 9.92
CA PRO A 58 20.08 1.12 9.47
C PRO A 58 18.65 1.67 9.67
N HIS A 59 18.46 2.57 10.64
CA HIS A 59 17.18 3.22 10.94
C HIS A 59 16.96 4.55 10.18
N CYS A 60 17.76 4.82 9.13
CA CYS A 60 17.69 6.09 8.38
C CYS A 60 16.34 6.31 7.68
N TYR A 61 15.55 5.28 7.51
CA TYR A 61 14.23 5.36 6.87
C TYR A 61 13.05 5.37 7.85
N ASP A 62 13.28 5.32 9.16
CA ASP A 62 12.20 5.34 10.15
C ASP A 62 11.43 6.67 10.11
N THR A 63 12.10 7.77 9.78
CA THR A 63 11.52 9.12 9.68
C THR A 63 11.41 9.65 8.25
N VAL A 64 11.44 8.77 7.25
CA VAL A 64 11.37 9.13 5.83
C VAL A 64 10.17 8.48 5.18
N SER A 65 9.50 9.19 4.28
CA SER A 65 8.40 8.64 3.49
C SER A 65 8.94 7.69 2.43
N VAL A 66 8.60 6.41 2.56
CA VAL A 66 9.04 5.35 1.64
C VAL A 66 7.85 4.58 1.10
N TRP A 67 7.75 4.54 -0.22
CA TRP A 67 6.72 3.82 -0.97
C TRP A 67 7.39 2.91 -2.01
N TYR A 68 6.62 2.02 -2.63
CA TYR A 68 7.09 1.20 -3.73
C TYR A 68 6.08 1.25 -4.86
N GLY A 69 6.56 1.52 -6.07
CA GLY A 69 5.70 1.58 -7.26
C GLY A 69 6.51 1.64 -8.55
N GLY A 70 5.95 1.09 -9.63
CA GLY A 70 6.63 1.03 -10.91
C GLY A 70 7.97 0.28 -10.88
N GLY A 71 8.09 -0.75 -10.03
CA GLY A 71 9.29 -1.57 -9.90
C GLY A 71 10.47 -0.87 -9.18
N ALA A 72 10.20 0.19 -8.41
CA ALA A 72 11.23 0.92 -7.67
C ALA A 72 10.73 1.38 -6.29
N TYR A 73 11.64 1.54 -5.34
CA TYR A 73 11.35 2.28 -4.12
C TYR A 73 11.26 3.78 -4.43
N ILE A 74 10.31 4.42 -3.80
CA ILE A 74 10.08 5.87 -3.89
C ILE A 74 10.42 6.42 -2.50
N ILE A 75 11.62 6.97 -2.37
CA ILE A 75 12.15 7.48 -1.12
C ILE A 75 12.08 9.01 -1.18
N ASP A 76 11.22 9.60 -0.38
CA ASP A 76 10.97 11.04 -0.38
C ASP A 76 10.75 11.60 -1.81
N GLY A 77 9.94 10.90 -2.60
CA GLY A 77 9.60 11.27 -3.98
C GLY A 77 10.64 10.89 -5.03
N LYS A 78 11.78 10.32 -4.65
CA LYS A 78 12.84 9.90 -5.58
C LYS A 78 12.81 8.40 -5.79
N LYS A 79 12.89 7.97 -7.04
CA LYS A 79 12.92 6.54 -7.38
C LYS A 79 14.31 5.95 -7.22
N GLU A 80 14.38 4.85 -6.47
CA GLU A 80 15.57 4.01 -6.33
C GLU A 80 15.25 2.55 -6.68
N LYS A 81 15.95 1.99 -7.65
CA LYS A 81 15.79 0.58 -8.03
C LYS A 81 16.75 -0.29 -7.24
N ILE A 82 16.22 -1.38 -6.71
CA ILE A 82 17.01 -2.48 -6.14
C ILE A 82 17.02 -3.62 -7.14
N SER A 83 18.21 -4.06 -7.55
CA SER A 83 18.37 -5.16 -8.48
C SER A 83 18.36 -6.49 -7.74
N ILE A 84 17.26 -7.21 -7.80
CA ILE A 84 17.16 -8.59 -7.25
C ILE A 84 18.17 -9.50 -7.94
N THR A 85 18.45 -9.30 -9.23
CA THR A 85 19.45 -10.07 -9.98
C THR A 85 20.87 -9.90 -9.41
N GLU A 86 21.20 -8.72 -8.93
CA GLU A 86 22.49 -8.47 -8.27
C GLU A 86 22.52 -9.05 -6.85
N ILE A 87 21.44 -8.95 -6.09
CA ILE A 87 21.32 -9.55 -4.75
C ILE A 87 21.48 -11.07 -4.83
N ASN A 88 20.90 -11.72 -5.82
CA ASN A 88 21.00 -13.16 -6.02
C ASN A 88 22.44 -13.66 -6.30
N LYS A 89 23.35 -12.76 -6.66
CA LYS A 89 24.78 -13.07 -6.85
C LYS A 89 25.61 -12.88 -5.59
N TRP A 90 25.03 -12.36 -4.52
CA TRP A 90 25.78 -12.09 -3.29
C TRP A 90 26.25 -13.38 -2.62
N PRO A 91 27.44 -13.36 -2.01
CA PRO A 91 27.92 -14.46 -1.19
C PRO A 91 26.96 -14.77 -0.05
N LEU A 92 26.84 -16.06 0.30
CA LEU A 92 25.94 -16.50 1.37
C LEU A 92 26.27 -15.83 2.72
N GLU A 93 27.55 -15.58 3.00
CA GLU A 93 28.02 -14.89 4.19
C GLU A 93 27.46 -13.46 4.29
N LYS A 94 27.40 -12.75 3.15
CA LYS A 94 26.81 -11.40 3.13
C LYS A 94 25.31 -11.45 3.44
N ILE A 95 24.61 -12.41 2.86
CA ILE A 95 23.16 -12.59 3.12
C ILE A 95 22.92 -12.94 4.59
N LYS A 96 23.73 -13.83 5.17
CA LYS A 96 23.65 -14.18 6.59
C LYS A 96 23.93 -12.98 7.49
N SER A 97 24.95 -12.20 7.20
CA SER A 97 25.30 -11.00 7.96
C SER A 97 24.16 -9.96 7.95
N ILE A 98 23.52 -9.77 6.79
CA ILE A 98 22.35 -8.88 6.69
C ILE A 98 21.18 -9.42 7.53
N LYS A 99 20.93 -10.75 7.47
CA LYS A 99 19.88 -11.38 8.27
C LYS A 99 20.14 -11.24 9.77
N GLU A 100 21.35 -11.51 10.24
CA GLU A 100 21.74 -11.36 11.64
C GLU A 100 21.58 -9.90 12.10
N SER A 101 21.98 -8.94 11.29
CA SER A 101 21.80 -7.52 11.59
C SER A 101 20.32 -7.15 11.66
N TYR A 102 19.51 -7.65 10.73
CA TYR A 102 18.07 -7.44 10.72
C TYR A 102 17.40 -8.02 11.96
N ASP A 103 17.69 -9.29 12.29
CA ASP A 103 17.13 -9.98 13.46
C ASP A 103 17.50 -9.26 14.78
N GLY A 104 18.68 -8.62 14.83
CA GLY A 104 19.12 -7.86 16.00
C GLY A 104 18.54 -6.44 16.12
N LEU A 105 17.97 -5.90 15.07
CA LEU A 105 17.51 -4.50 15.02
C LEU A 105 15.99 -4.36 14.89
N ILE A 106 15.29 -5.41 14.48
CA ILE A 106 13.87 -5.35 14.14
C ILE A 106 12.99 -4.89 15.32
N ASP A 107 13.33 -5.25 16.53
CA ASP A 107 12.58 -4.86 17.74
C ASP A 107 12.78 -3.39 18.14
N ASN A 108 13.73 -2.68 17.51
CA ASN A 108 14.04 -1.28 17.77
C ASN A 108 13.49 -0.31 16.70
N ILE A 109 12.62 -0.77 15.83
CA ILE A 109 12.00 0.05 14.79
C ILE A 109 11.05 1.06 15.41
N ASP A 110 11.16 2.33 15.00
CA ASP A 110 10.17 3.37 15.29
C ASP A 110 9.17 3.47 14.14
N SER A 111 7.92 3.04 14.37
CA SER A 111 6.85 3.08 13.39
C SER A 111 6.02 4.37 13.41
N SER A 112 6.28 5.30 14.34
CA SER A 112 5.42 6.47 14.56
C SER A 112 5.28 7.34 13.30
N TYR A 113 6.39 7.65 12.63
CA TYR A 113 6.34 8.41 11.39
C TYR A 113 5.63 7.66 10.26
N PHE A 114 5.79 6.33 10.19
CA PHE A 114 5.06 5.52 9.19
C PHE A 114 3.56 5.65 9.40
N GLU A 115 3.08 5.52 10.63
CA GLU A 115 1.65 5.64 10.96
C GLU A 115 1.10 7.03 10.62
N GLU A 116 1.84 8.09 10.98
CA GLU A 116 1.51 9.46 10.61
C GLU A 116 1.47 9.66 9.08
N ASN A 117 2.45 9.13 8.36
CA ASN A 117 2.53 9.26 6.91
C ASN A 117 1.38 8.52 6.20
N ILE A 118 0.97 7.35 6.72
CA ILE A 118 -0.22 6.64 6.24
C ILE A 118 -1.50 7.44 6.52
N ALA A 119 -1.63 8.05 7.69
CA ALA A 119 -2.77 8.89 8.01
C ALA A 119 -2.88 10.09 7.05
N VAL A 120 -1.76 10.75 6.74
CA VAL A 120 -1.68 11.84 5.76
C VAL A 120 -2.07 11.35 4.35
N PHE A 121 -1.59 10.17 3.95
CA PHE A 121 -1.97 9.56 2.67
C PHE A 121 -3.47 9.29 2.57
N VAL A 122 -4.07 8.72 3.61
CA VAL A 122 -5.52 8.46 3.66
C VAL A 122 -6.31 9.76 3.60
N GLU A 123 -5.89 10.77 4.35
CA GLU A 123 -6.54 12.09 4.34
C GLU A 123 -6.46 12.76 2.96
N ALA A 124 -5.28 12.78 2.35
CA ALA A 124 -5.05 13.39 1.04
C ALA A 124 -5.85 12.72 -0.10
N ASN A 125 -6.22 11.44 0.06
CA ASN A 125 -6.90 10.65 -0.96
C ASN A 125 -8.32 10.24 -0.54
N ARG A 126 -8.89 10.88 0.48
CA ARG A 126 -10.19 10.50 1.07
C ARG A 126 -11.33 10.50 0.06
N ASP A 127 -11.42 11.53 -0.78
CA ASP A 127 -12.50 11.65 -1.76
C ASP A 127 -12.40 10.55 -2.82
N ARG A 128 -11.20 10.22 -3.24
CA ARG A 128 -10.95 9.10 -4.15
C ARG A 128 -11.34 7.76 -3.52
N TYR A 129 -10.98 7.55 -2.26
CA TYR A 129 -11.35 6.35 -1.51
C TYR A 129 -12.88 6.23 -1.40
N ASN A 130 -13.57 7.31 -0.99
CA ASN A 130 -15.02 7.32 -0.86
C ASN A 130 -15.71 7.01 -2.19
N TYR A 131 -15.25 7.62 -3.27
CA TYR A 131 -15.78 7.36 -4.61
C TYR A 131 -15.68 5.88 -5.02
N ILE A 132 -14.50 5.27 -4.83
CA ILE A 132 -14.27 3.86 -5.16
C ILE A 132 -15.08 2.93 -4.26
N ALA A 133 -15.14 3.22 -2.96
CA ALA A 133 -15.91 2.44 -2.01
C ALA A 133 -17.41 2.47 -2.32
N GLU A 134 -17.95 3.65 -2.64
CA GLU A 134 -19.35 3.80 -3.04
C GLU A 134 -19.66 3.08 -4.37
N GLU A 135 -18.76 3.12 -5.35
CA GLU A 135 -18.92 2.39 -6.60
C GLU A 135 -18.96 0.88 -6.35
N ALA A 136 -18.05 0.38 -5.51
CA ALA A 136 -18.02 -1.03 -5.13
C ALA A 136 -19.26 -1.46 -4.35
N MET A 137 -19.72 -0.64 -3.40
CA MET A 137 -20.97 -0.91 -2.66
C MET A 137 -22.20 -0.92 -3.58
N ARG A 138 -22.31 0.04 -4.50
CA ARG A 138 -23.39 0.06 -5.50
C ARG A 138 -23.38 -1.18 -6.38
N PHE A 139 -22.21 -1.66 -6.76
CA PHE A 139 -22.08 -2.91 -7.50
C PHE A 139 -22.63 -4.09 -6.69
N VAL A 140 -22.27 -4.23 -5.43
CA VAL A 140 -22.82 -5.29 -4.55
C VAL A 140 -24.34 -5.17 -4.42
N LEU A 141 -24.85 -3.96 -4.19
CA LEU A 141 -26.29 -3.73 -4.04
C LEU A 141 -27.09 -4.08 -5.28
N SER A 142 -26.53 -3.94 -6.48
CA SER A 142 -27.20 -4.35 -7.72
C SER A 142 -27.46 -5.86 -7.80
N TYR A 143 -26.69 -6.67 -7.10
CA TYR A 143 -26.94 -8.12 -6.96
C TYR A 143 -28.01 -8.45 -5.91
N LYS A 144 -28.12 -7.64 -4.84
CA LYS A 144 -29.19 -7.79 -3.84
C LYS A 144 -30.59 -7.65 -4.44
N GLU A 145 -30.73 -6.91 -5.53
CA GLU A 145 -32.00 -6.80 -6.27
C GLU A 145 -32.35 -8.08 -7.03
N GLN A 146 -31.38 -8.95 -7.29
CA GLN A 146 -31.53 -10.15 -8.13
C GLN A 146 -31.47 -11.45 -7.33
N TYR A 147 -30.78 -11.47 -6.19
CA TYR A 147 -30.49 -12.65 -5.40
C TYR A 147 -30.78 -12.39 -3.92
N ALA A 148 -31.27 -13.42 -3.22
CA ALA A 148 -31.38 -13.38 -1.77
C ALA A 148 -29.97 -13.44 -1.13
N ILE A 149 -29.84 -12.94 0.10
CA ILE A 149 -28.55 -12.93 0.81
C ILE A 149 -28.04 -14.36 1.03
N GLU A 150 -28.95 -15.31 1.24
CA GLU A 150 -28.67 -16.74 1.45
C GLU A 150 -28.06 -17.40 0.19
N ASP A 151 -28.29 -16.81 -0.98
CA ASP A 151 -27.76 -17.29 -2.27
C ASP A 151 -26.41 -16.62 -2.63
N MET A 152 -25.93 -15.73 -1.79
CA MET A 152 -24.66 -15.02 -2.00
C MET A 152 -23.54 -15.65 -1.19
N MET A 153 -22.34 -15.65 -1.77
CA MET A 153 -21.14 -16.05 -1.04
C MET A 153 -19.96 -15.14 -1.37
N VAL A 154 -19.04 -15.02 -0.43
CA VAL A 154 -17.75 -14.34 -0.60
C VAL A 154 -16.65 -15.37 -0.49
N SER A 155 -15.80 -15.48 -1.52
CA SER A 155 -14.56 -16.24 -1.42
C SER A 155 -13.57 -15.47 -0.56
N PHE A 156 -13.04 -16.13 0.47
CA PHE A 156 -12.18 -15.51 1.47
C PHE A 156 -10.88 -16.31 1.66
N SER A 157 -9.76 -15.74 1.25
CA SER A 157 -8.44 -16.39 1.36
C SER A 157 -7.64 -15.93 2.59
N GLY A 158 -8.16 -15.00 3.39
CA GLY A 158 -7.45 -14.37 4.50
C GLY A 158 -6.44 -13.31 4.08
N GLY A 159 -6.27 -13.06 2.77
CA GLY A 159 -5.42 -11.99 2.25
C GLY A 159 -6.10 -10.62 2.30
N LYS A 160 -5.32 -9.56 2.08
CA LYS A 160 -5.80 -8.17 2.11
C LYS A 160 -7.00 -7.91 1.20
N ASP A 161 -6.98 -8.45 -0.03
CA ASP A 161 -8.00 -8.18 -1.04
C ASP A 161 -9.33 -8.85 -0.67
N SER A 162 -9.30 -10.10 -0.18
CA SER A 162 -10.49 -10.80 0.30
C SER A 162 -11.06 -10.17 1.58
N THR A 163 -10.22 -9.62 2.45
CA THR A 163 -10.64 -8.89 3.65
C THR A 163 -11.38 -7.60 3.28
N VAL A 164 -10.85 -6.83 2.33
CA VAL A 164 -11.52 -5.62 1.81
C VAL A 164 -12.82 -5.98 1.12
N THR A 165 -12.84 -7.03 0.29
CA THR A 165 -14.06 -7.51 -0.38
C THR A 165 -15.13 -7.89 0.63
N SER A 166 -14.78 -8.67 1.65
CA SER A 166 -15.69 -9.05 2.75
C SER A 166 -16.26 -7.82 3.46
N HIS A 167 -15.42 -6.85 3.79
CA HIS A 167 -15.84 -5.61 4.44
C HIS A 167 -16.83 -4.82 3.57
N ILE A 168 -16.54 -4.65 2.27
CA ILE A 168 -17.42 -3.94 1.33
C ILE A 168 -18.77 -4.64 1.21
N VAL A 169 -18.77 -5.97 1.06
CA VAL A 169 -20.01 -6.75 0.93
C VAL A 169 -20.86 -6.63 2.19
N ASN A 170 -20.27 -6.85 3.36
CA ASN A 170 -21.00 -6.76 4.63
C ASN A 170 -21.54 -5.35 4.89
N THR A 171 -20.75 -4.31 4.55
CA THR A 171 -21.16 -2.91 4.69
C THR A 171 -22.30 -2.57 3.74
N ALA A 172 -22.20 -2.95 2.47
CA ALA A 172 -23.22 -2.67 1.46
C ALA A 172 -24.54 -3.37 1.77
N LEU A 173 -24.51 -4.62 2.23
CA LEU A 173 -25.70 -5.40 2.55
C LEU A 173 -26.26 -5.11 3.95
N GLY A 174 -25.50 -4.43 4.81
CA GLY A 174 -25.89 -4.13 6.19
C GLY A 174 -25.98 -5.37 7.08
N THR A 175 -25.25 -6.44 6.76
CA THR A 175 -25.24 -7.71 7.48
C THR A 175 -23.91 -8.43 7.34
N ASN A 176 -23.59 -9.28 8.32
CA ASN A 176 -22.45 -10.20 8.29
C ASN A 176 -22.88 -11.66 8.06
N GLN A 177 -24.11 -11.88 7.62
CA GLN A 177 -24.68 -13.23 7.43
C GLN A 177 -24.37 -13.84 6.06
N VAL A 178 -23.69 -13.10 5.15
CA VAL A 178 -23.25 -13.65 3.87
C VAL A 178 -22.26 -14.79 4.10
N LEU A 179 -22.46 -15.90 3.41
CA LEU A 179 -21.56 -17.04 3.52
C LEU A 179 -20.15 -16.70 3.06
N HIS A 180 -19.17 -16.89 3.92
CA HIS A 180 -17.76 -16.75 3.59
C HIS A 180 -17.15 -18.13 3.39
N VAL A 181 -16.64 -18.40 2.20
CA VAL A 181 -15.99 -19.67 1.85
C VAL A 181 -14.49 -19.46 1.87
N PHE A 182 -13.83 -20.14 2.80
CA PHE A 182 -12.37 -20.10 2.91
C PHE A 182 -11.74 -21.12 1.94
N GLY A 183 -10.79 -20.65 1.13
CA GLY A 183 -10.07 -21.46 0.14
C GLY A 183 -8.57 -21.21 0.17
#